data_6b40e8af758c876cc0c8e684c38e1b37
#
_entry.id   6b40e8af758c876cc0c8e684c38e1b37
#
_cell.length_a   1.000
_cell.length_b   1.000
_cell.length_c   1.000
_cell.angle_alpha   90.00
_cell.angle_beta   90.00
_cell.angle_gamma   90.00
#
_symmetry.space_group_name_H-M   'P 1'
#
loop_
_entity.id
_entity.type
_entity.pdbx_description
1 polymer ?
#
loop_
_entity_poly.entity_id
_entity_poly.type
_entity_poly.pdbx_seq_one_letter_code
_entity_poly.pdbx_strand_id
1 'polypeptide(L)'
;MLLQAPLGTYTAWNPVASGPLKGNEGNLAAGYIAFAKTRAERLAAGDPRLSVEERYGSQEGYNCVVRNAAARNVRARLLLQEDADRLIAQAAGSNVLPSDPSNPVAKRLCAKSDRDDDDDRDGDDD
;
A
#
# COMPACT_ATOMS: atom_id res chain seq x y z
N MET A 1 5.71 3.97 3.92
CA MET A 1 5.06 3.60 2.63
C MET A 1 4.51 2.18 2.64
N LEU A 2 5.30 1.12 2.91
CA LEU A 2 4.85 -0.28 2.85
C LEU A 2 3.59 -0.59 3.69
N LEU A 3 3.43 0.05 4.84
CA LEU A 3 2.25 -0.12 5.71
C LEU A 3 1.05 0.74 5.31
N GLN A 4 1.26 1.79 4.52
CA GLN A 4 0.20 2.72 4.11
C GLN A 4 -0.44 2.34 2.77
N ALA A 5 0.32 1.65 1.90
CA ALA A 5 -0.14 1.07 0.64
C ALA A 5 0.31 -0.41 0.55
N PRO A 6 -0.19 -1.30 1.45
CA PRO A 6 0.32 -2.66 1.56
C PRO A 6 -0.13 -3.54 0.39
N LEU A 7 0.78 -4.37 -0.11
CA LEU A 7 0.51 -5.44 -1.07
C LEU A 7 0.51 -6.83 -0.41
N GLY A 8 0.71 -6.89 0.90
CA GLY A 8 0.74 -8.10 1.68
C GLY A 8 0.86 -7.81 3.17
N THR A 9 0.93 -8.85 3.96
CA THR A 9 1.22 -8.78 5.38
C THR A 9 2.72 -8.90 5.60
N TYR A 10 3.30 -7.99 6.34
CA TYR A 10 4.69 -8.03 6.77
C TYR A 10 4.75 -8.55 8.20
N THR A 11 5.54 -9.60 8.44
CA THR A 11 5.74 -10.17 9.77
C THR A 11 7.05 -9.67 10.35
N ALA A 12 7.07 -9.43 11.66
CA ALA A 12 8.27 -8.94 12.34
C ALA A 12 9.32 -10.05 12.58
N TRP A 13 8.92 -11.32 12.43
CA TRP A 13 9.77 -12.49 12.67
C TRP A 13 9.43 -13.63 11.72
N ASN A 14 10.40 -14.52 11.52
CA ASN A 14 10.24 -15.77 10.79
C ASN A 14 10.57 -16.93 11.72
N PRO A 15 9.58 -17.67 12.27
CA PRO A 15 9.86 -18.85 13.06
C PRO A 15 10.42 -19.99 12.20
N VAL A 16 11.33 -20.75 12.77
CA VAL A 16 11.87 -21.96 12.12
C VAL A 16 10.74 -22.98 11.93
N ALA A 17 10.52 -23.39 10.68
CA ALA A 17 9.40 -24.27 10.32
C ALA A 17 9.60 -25.73 10.76
N SER A 18 10.85 -26.21 10.86
CA SER A 18 11.17 -27.61 11.15
C SER A 18 12.54 -27.75 11.83
N GLY A 19 12.82 -28.94 12.37
CA GLY A 19 14.08 -29.28 13.01
C GLY A 19 14.11 -29.00 14.53
N PRO A 20 15.28 -29.16 15.19
CA PRO A 20 15.43 -28.99 16.61
C PRO A 20 15.09 -27.60 17.17
N LEU A 21 15.16 -26.58 16.31
CA LEU A 21 14.86 -25.19 16.66
C LEU A 21 13.48 -24.75 16.19
N LYS A 22 12.58 -25.68 15.86
CA LYS A 22 11.22 -25.36 15.41
C LYS A 22 10.51 -24.43 16.40
N GLY A 23 9.96 -23.35 15.89
CA GLY A 23 9.23 -22.34 16.67
C GLY A 23 10.12 -21.25 17.27
N ASN A 24 11.44 -21.39 17.26
CA ASN A 24 12.36 -20.30 17.61
C ASN A 24 12.48 -19.30 16.48
N GLU A 25 12.98 -18.09 16.77
CA GLU A 25 13.26 -17.08 15.76
C GLU A 25 14.33 -17.60 14.78
N GLY A 26 13.95 -17.70 13.48
CA GLY A 26 14.80 -18.27 12.45
C GLY A 26 15.89 -17.33 11.94
N ASN A 27 15.55 -16.06 11.79
CA ASN A 27 16.47 -15.01 11.38
C ASN A 27 15.86 -13.62 11.66
N LEU A 28 16.66 -12.56 11.51
CA LEU A 28 16.24 -11.16 11.69
C LEU A 28 15.50 -10.57 10.47
N ALA A 29 15.31 -11.35 9.40
CA ALA A 29 14.60 -10.90 8.22
C ALA A 29 13.09 -11.04 8.43
N ALA A 30 12.34 -9.97 8.19
CA ALA A 30 10.88 -9.99 8.22
C ALA A 30 10.31 -10.88 7.11
N GLY A 31 9.19 -11.54 7.39
CA GLY A 31 8.44 -12.31 6.39
C GLY A 31 7.49 -11.41 5.60
N TYR A 32 7.16 -11.84 4.39
CA TYR A 32 6.17 -11.20 3.54
C TYR A 32 5.17 -12.23 3.01
N ILE A 33 3.89 -11.99 3.25
CA ILE A 33 2.80 -12.84 2.77
C ILE A 33 1.90 -11.99 1.88
N ALA A 34 2.04 -12.14 0.57
CA ALA A 34 1.27 -11.38 -0.41
C ALA A 34 -0.24 -11.50 -0.19
N PHE A 35 -1.00 -10.46 -0.49
CA PHE A 35 -2.44 -10.57 -0.64
C PHE A 35 -2.77 -11.28 -1.96
N ALA A 36 -3.91 -11.98 -2.00
CA ALA A 36 -4.46 -12.47 -3.25
C ALA A 36 -4.66 -11.29 -4.22
N LYS A 37 -4.45 -11.51 -5.50
CA LYS A 37 -4.56 -10.45 -6.50
C LYS A 37 -6.01 -10.05 -6.71
N THR A 38 -6.89 -11.04 -6.85
CA THR A 38 -8.32 -10.85 -7.10
C THR A 38 -9.19 -11.35 -5.93
N ARG A 39 -10.43 -10.87 -5.87
CA ARG A 39 -11.43 -11.38 -4.93
C ARG A 39 -11.69 -12.87 -5.15
N ALA A 40 -11.72 -13.33 -6.39
CA ALA A 40 -11.94 -14.74 -6.71
C ALA A 40 -10.82 -15.63 -6.13
N GLU A 41 -9.56 -15.27 -6.33
CA GLU A 41 -8.41 -15.98 -5.75
C GLU A 41 -8.48 -16.00 -4.22
N ARG A 42 -8.81 -14.88 -3.60
CA ARG A 42 -8.97 -14.77 -2.16
C ARG A 42 -10.01 -15.75 -1.61
N LEU A 43 -11.19 -15.78 -2.25
CA LEU A 43 -12.27 -16.68 -1.83
C LEU A 43 -11.92 -18.15 -2.03
N ALA A 44 -11.26 -18.49 -3.14
CA ALA A 44 -10.80 -19.84 -3.42
C ALA A 44 -9.76 -20.33 -2.41
N ALA A 45 -8.90 -19.43 -1.93
CA ALA A 45 -7.90 -19.73 -0.91
C ALA A 45 -8.42 -19.67 0.54
N GLY A 46 -9.67 -19.24 0.77
CA GLY A 46 -10.20 -19.02 2.11
C GLY A 46 -9.46 -17.92 2.88
N ASP A 47 -8.76 -16.99 2.20
CA ASP A 47 -8.00 -15.92 2.84
C ASP A 47 -8.96 -14.86 3.39
N PRO A 48 -8.97 -14.57 4.71
CA PRO A 48 -9.82 -13.54 5.30
C PRO A 48 -9.39 -12.11 4.96
N ARG A 49 -8.16 -11.91 4.46
CA ARG A 49 -7.63 -10.59 4.12
C ARG A 49 -8.17 -10.14 2.76
N LEU A 50 -8.52 -8.87 2.64
CA LEU A 50 -8.95 -8.31 1.34
C LEU A 50 -7.85 -8.46 0.29
N SER A 51 -8.23 -8.81 -0.94
CA SER A 51 -7.35 -8.85 -2.11
C SER A 51 -6.85 -7.47 -2.52
N VAL A 52 -5.83 -7.42 -3.35
CA VAL A 52 -5.31 -6.16 -3.92
C VAL A 52 -6.39 -5.43 -4.73
N GLU A 53 -7.19 -6.17 -5.52
CA GLU A 53 -8.33 -5.65 -6.27
C GLU A 53 -9.39 -5.01 -5.36
N GLU A 54 -9.77 -5.67 -4.26
CA GLU A 54 -10.75 -5.14 -3.30
C GLU A 54 -10.25 -3.90 -2.55
N ARG A 55 -8.93 -3.76 -2.36
CA ARG A 55 -8.30 -2.62 -1.68
C ARG A 55 -8.20 -1.38 -2.57
N TYR A 56 -7.78 -1.56 -3.81
CA TYR A 56 -7.37 -0.46 -4.69
C TYR A 56 -8.24 -0.29 -5.93
N GLY A 57 -9.02 -1.31 -6.30
CA GLY A 57 -9.88 -1.32 -7.47
C GLY A 57 -9.14 -1.46 -8.78
N SER A 58 -8.13 -0.63 -9.01
CA SER A 58 -7.30 -0.62 -10.22
C SER A 58 -5.90 -0.08 -9.94
N GLN A 59 -5.04 -0.05 -10.97
CA GLN A 59 -3.70 0.54 -10.89
C GLN A 59 -3.75 2.01 -10.48
N GLU A 60 -4.74 2.76 -10.97
CA GLU A 60 -4.93 4.18 -10.63
C GLU A 60 -5.22 4.36 -9.14
N GLY A 61 -6.10 3.52 -8.57
CA GLY A 61 -6.40 3.55 -7.15
C GLY A 61 -5.18 3.26 -6.27
N TYR A 62 -4.36 2.28 -6.67
CA TYR A 62 -3.08 2.02 -6.01
C TYR A 62 -2.14 3.23 -6.08
N ASN A 63 -1.99 3.82 -7.27
CA ASN A 63 -1.15 4.99 -7.48
C ASN A 63 -1.60 6.19 -6.62
N CYS A 64 -2.91 6.43 -6.51
CA CYS A 64 -3.45 7.50 -5.67
C CYS A 64 -3.14 7.27 -4.18
N VAL A 65 -3.30 6.04 -3.68
CA VAL A 65 -2.96 5.72 -2.28
C VAL A 65 -1.47 5.93 -2.01
N VAL A 66 -0.59 5.50 -2.93
CA VAL A 66 0.86 5.71 -2.80
C VAL A 66 1.20 7.20 -2.81
N ARG A 67 0.63 7.98 -3.72
CA ARG A 67 0.84 9.44 -3.80
C ARG A 67 0.44 10.13 -2.51
N ASN A 68 -0.74 9.83 -1.98
CA ASN A 68 -1.23 10.40 -0.72
C ASN A 68 -0.35 10.03 0.47
N ALA A 69 0.06 8.77 0.54
CA ALA A 69 0.96 8.34 1.60
C ALA A 69 2.32 9.04 1.50
N ALA A 70 2.85 9.23 0.30
CA ALA A 70 4.10 9.96 0.07
C ALA A 70 3.97 11.43 0.50
N ALA A 71 2.92 12.13 0.06
CA ALA A 71 2.66 13.52 0.41
C ALA A 71 2.54 13.72 1.93
N ARG A 72 1.77 12.86 2.63
CA ARG A 72 1.68 12.93 4.09
C ARG A 72 3.03 12.73 4.79
N ASN A 73 3.87 11.80 4.32
CA ASN A 73 5.18 11.59 4.91
C ASN A 73 6.15 12.76 4.65
N VAL A 74 6.06 13.41 3.49
CA VAL A 74 6.85 14.61 3.19
C VAL A 74 6.42 15.76 4.12
N ARG A 75 5.11 16.03 4.25
CA ARG A 75 4.60 17.05 5.20
C ARG A 75 5.02 16.75 6.64
N ALA A 76 4.99 15.48 7.04
CA ALA A 76 5.45 15.06 8.36
C ALA A 76 6.99 15.05 8.52
N ARG A 77 7.76 15.43 7.49
CA ARG A 77 9.23 15.43 7.47
C ARG A 77 9.85 14.05 7.71
N LEU A 78 9.10 12.97 7.37
CA LEU A 78 9.54 11.58 7.48
C LEU A 78 10.06 11.03 6.14
N LEU A 79 9.91 11.80 5.06
CA LEU A 79 10.33 11.43 3.71
C LEU A 79 10.81 12.67 2.96
N LEU A 80 11.91 12.55 2.23
CA LEU A 80 12.38 13.60 1.33
C LEU A 80 11.50 13.64 0.06
N GLN A 81 11.35 14.83 -0.53
CA GLN A 81 10.57 14.99 -1.76
C GLN A 81 11.09 14.11 -2.91
N GLU A 82 12.41 14.04 -3.08
CA GLU A 82 13.06 13.22 -4.12
C GLU A 82 12.75 11.73 -3.96
N ASP A 83 12.67 11.23 -2.72
CA ASP A 83 12.31 9.84 -2.43
C ASP A 83 10.83 9.60 -2.65
N ALA A 84 9.97 10.58 -2.32
CA ALA A 84 8.55 10.54 -2.60
C ALA A 84 8.29 10.42 -4.11
N ASP A 85 8.93 11.25 -4.93
CA ASP A 85 8.80 11.25 -6.40
C ASP A 85 9.26 9.90 -6.98
N ARG A 86 10.35 9.35 -6.47
CA ARG A 86 10.85 8.02 -6.86
C ARG A 86 9.87 6.90 -6.54
N LEU A 87 9.27 6.92 -5.34
CA LEU A 87 8.28 5.93 -4.92
C LEU A 87 6.98 6.02 -5.73
N ILE A 88 6.53 7.23 -6.06
CA ILE A 88 5.36 7.47 -6.93
C ILE A 88 5.62 6.93 -8.34
N ALA A 89 6.79 7.23 -8.93
CA ALA A 89 7.18 6.72 -10.23
C ALA A 89 7.28 5.18 -10.24
N GLN A 90 7.85 4.59 -9.20
CA GLN A 90 7.91 3.14 -9.04
C GLN A 90 6.52 2.50 -8.95
N ALA A 91 5.61 3.10 -8.20
CA ALA A 91 4.23 2.62 -8.11
C ALA A 91 3.51 2.67 -9.45
N ALA A 92 3.67 3.77 -10.21
CA ALA A 92 3.09 3.93 -11.54
C ALA A 92 3.56 2.86 -12.53
N GLY A 93 4.83 2.45 -12.45
CA GLY A 93 5.41 1.40 -13.30
C GLY A 93 5.21 -0.03 -12.79
N SER A 94 4.58 -0.24 -11.63
CA SER A 94 4.57 -1.54 -10.97
C SER A 94 3.59 -2.57 -11.55
N ASN A 95 2.57 -2.13 -12.28
CA ASN A 95 1.52 -2.99 -12.88
C ASN A 95 0.91 -3.99 -11.87
N VAL A 96 0.66 -3.53 -10.65
CA VAL A 96 0.07 -4.34 -9.56
C VAL A 96 -1.32 -4.84 -9.93
N LEU A 97 -2.12 -3.98 -10.59
CA LEU A 97 -3.45 -4.27 -11.11
C LEU A 97 -3.57 -3.80 -12.57
N PRO A 98 -4.59 -4.30 -13.30
CA PRO A 98 -4.97 -3.69 -14.58
C PRO A 98 -5.34 -2.22 -14.42
N SER A 99 -5.11 -1.43 -15.47
CA SER A 99 -5.60 -0.05 -15.55
C SER A 99 -7.12 -0.06 -15.78
N ASP A 100 -7.84 0.65 -14.93
CA ASP A 100 -9.28 0.93 -15.07
C ASP A 100 -9.60 2.26 -14.38
N PRO A 101 -9.47 3.39 -15.07
CA PRO A 101 -9.78 4.72 -14.51
C PRO A 101 -11.28 4.89 -14.21
N SER A 102 -12.15 4.01 -14.72
CA SER A 102 -13.59 4.04 -14.44
C SER A 102 -13.97 3.38 -13.12
N ASN A 103 -13.08 2.58 -12.53
CA ASN A 103 -13.33 1.80 -11.33
C ASN A 103 -13.80 2.67 -10.15
N PRO A 104 -14.95 2.36 -9.52
CA PRO A 104 -15.52 3.21 -8.47
C PRO A 104 -14.67 3.26 -7.20
N VAL A 105 -13.95 2.18 -6.87
CA VAL A 105 -13.03 2.16 -5.72
C VAL A 105 -11.85 3.08 -5.98
N ALA A 106 -11.25 2.98 -7.17
CA ALA A 106 -10.13 3.83 -7.57
C ALA A 106 -10.53 5.31 -7.58
N LYS A 107 -11.67 5.66 -8.17
CA LYS A 107 -12.21 7.05 -8.16
C LYS A 107 -12.35 7.61 -6.74
N ARG A 108 -12.91 6.82 -5.82
CA ARG A 108 -13.08 7.22 -4.42
C ARG A 108 -11.74 7.44 -3.71
N LEU A 109 -10.74 6.58 -3.98
CA LEU A 109 -9.40 6.70 -3.39
C LEU A 109 -8.67 7.94 -3.92
N CYS A 110 -8.82 8.26 -5.21
CA CYS A 110 -8.24 9.43 -5.82
C CYS A 110 -8.92 10.73 -5.34
N ALA A 111 -10.25 10.77 -5.26
CA ALA A 111 -11.00 11.94 -4.78
C ALA A 111 -10.71 12.29 -3.30
N LYS A 112 -10.26 11.34 -2.49
CA LYS A 112 -9.81 11.60 -1.13
C LYS A 112 -8.47 12.33 -1.09
N SER A 113 -7.62 12.10 -2.11
CA SER A 113 -6.35 12.79 -2.31
C SER A 113 -6.51 14.30 -2.41
N ASP A 114 -7.45 14.72 -3.24
CA ASP A 114 -7.62 16.12 -3.60
C ASP A 114 -8.13 16.97 -2.42
N ARG A 115 -8.81 16.35 -1.44
CA ARG A 115 -9.34 17.05 -0.25
C ARG A 115 -8.31 17.25 0.85
N ASP A 116 -7.34 16.35 0.99
CA ASP A 116 -6.29 16.47 2.00
C ASP A 116 -5.26 17.57 1.61
N ASP A 117 -5.26 18.04 0.35
CA ASP A 117 -4.39 19.11 -0.15
C ASP A 117 -5.03 20.52 -0.05
N ASP A 118 -6.36 20.63 0.10
CA ASP A 118 -7.09 21.91 0.17
C ASP A 118 -7.22 22.45 1.61
N ASP A 119 -7.19 21.60 2.63
CA ASP A 119 -7.35 22.00 4.05
C ASP A 119 -6.12 22.73 4.63
N ASP A 120 -4.95 22.68 3.97
CA ASP A 120 -3.72 23.32 4.47
C ASP A 120 -3.50 24.77 3.93
N ARG A 121 -4.45 25.33 3.16
CA ARG A 121 -4.27 26.67 2.54
C ARG A 121 -4.89 27.84 3.31
N ASP A 122 -5.68 27.57 4.34
CA ASP A 122 -6.43 28.62 5.07
C ASP A 122 -5.82 28.98 6.43
N GLY A 123 -4.52 28.78 6.64
CA GLY A 123 -3.87 28.93 7.95
C GLY A 123 -2.80 30.02 8.11
N ASP A 124 -2.58 30.91 7.15
CA ASP A 124 -1.60 32.01 7.29
C ASP A 124 -2.18 33.36 6.88
N ASP A 125 -3.11 33.89 7.67
CA ASP A 125 -3.41 35.34 7.71
C ASP A 125 -3.80 35.71 9.16
N ASP A 126 -2.78 36.01 9.98
CA ASP A 126 -2.83 37.04 11.06
C ASP A 126 -1.41 37.30 11.60
#